data_8cc74b79c8066ed8e23d28636d947e29
#
_entry.id   8cc74b79c8066ed8e23d28636d947e29
#
_cell.length_a   1.000
_cell.length_b   1.000
_cell.length_c   1.000
_cell.angle_alpha   90.00
_cell.angle_beta   90.00
_cell.angle_gamma   90.00
#
_symmetry.space_group_name_H-M   'P 1'
#
loop_
_entity.id
_entity.type
_entity.pdbx_description
1 polymer ?
#
loop_
_entity_poly.entity_id
_entity_poly.type
_entity_poly.pdbx_seq_one_letter_code
_entity_poly.pdbx_strand_id
1 'polypeptide(L)'
;MNKLLLTTLLVLCPYLAMGQSNQKTTRKAPLIGISCSHPGRSSSTQMTYTESVIQAGGTPILISITTDSLVLTDIANRLDGIILIGGGDIHPSYFNESPIEQLGEVDSLRDVYDMALIRLAARRNIPMFGICRGEQLINVAFGGTLYQDIPTQHPDTTVHHQQQEPSSVPTHTVHLTPGSAMASITGQTQLFTNTHHHQAVKQVAPGFSVTGWSSDSIPEAIESSHEYPIWGVQFHPEALATAGDSISARFFYFLVQKAATYRHAKEIHRRTLSLDTHTDTPLDFDVSYNIGTREKTQVCLPKMREGKLDGQYLACWVRQGPCDEENSRKAIDRVDELIRHIYRQVEMNGKQCAIARTPDDLSRLKTEGKKAFYIGIENGYGIGKDLKNITRFHDAGVTYITLCHTRNNDICDSSSDTTARWNGLSPYGRKVVKEMNRLGIMIDLSHAAESTFWDVLKYSKAPVIASHSSASAIYRHDRNLTDEQLRALAAHGGVAQACLVDEFLNPDVKKANLTDFMKHLLHMVEVAGIDHVGIGSDFDGGGGVKGCNGDNDFINITVRLLEHGFTETDIAKIWGGNFLRVMKQVQTK
;
A
#
# COMPACT_ATOMS: atom_id res chain seq x y z
N MET A 1 48.21 47.24 -8.51
CA MET A 1 47.05 48.01 -8.02
C MET A 1 45.81 47.43 -8.67
N ASN A 2 45.17 46.42 -8.10
CA ASN A 2 43.83 46.03 -8.44
C ASN A 2 43.20 45.37 -7.20
N LYS A 3 42.16 46.02 -6.71
CA LYS A 3 41.41 45.63 -5.54
C LYS A 3 40.47 44.45 -5.91
N LEU A 4 40.64 43.32 -5.24
CA LEU A 4 39.66 42.23 -5.26
C LEU A 4 38.49 42.59 -4.33
N LEU A 5 37.29 42.78 -4.87
CA LEU A 5 36.07 42.87 -4.10
C LEU A 5 35.55 41.44 -3.86
N LEU A 6 35.49 41.03 -2.61
CA LEU A 6 34.78 39.84 -2.13
C LEU A 6 33.29 40.21 -2.07
N THR A 7 32.47 39.64 -2.94
CA THR A 7 31.01 39.80 -2.87
C THR A 7 30.42 38.61 -2.10
N THR A 8 30.02 38.84 -0.87
CA THR A 8 29.27 37.92 -0.03
C THR A 8 27.84 37.88 -0.54
N LEU A 9 27.42 36.74 -1.10
CA LEU A 9 26.03 36.51 -1.48
C LEU A 9 25.22 36.14 -0.22
N LEU A 10 24.47 37.09 0.31
CA LEU A 10 23.39 36.84 1.27
C LEU A 10 22.20 36.29 0.46
N VAL A 11 21.86 34.99 0.71
CA VAL A 11 20.61 34.42 0.24
C VAL A 11 19.49 34.93 1.15
N LEU A 12 18.85 35.98 0.77
CA LEU A 12 17.58 36.44 1.33
C LEU A 12 16.47 35.51 0.83
N CYS A 13 15.90 34.74 1.74
CA CYS A 13 14.66 34.00 1.53
C CYS A 13 13.50 35.02 1.34
N PRO A 14 12.78 35.04 0.21
CA PRO A 14 11.67 35.97 0.09
C PRO A 14 10.44 35.37 0.80
N TYR A 15 10.14 35.86 1.98
CA TYR A 15 8.77 35.84 2.50
C TYR A 15 7.96 36.86 1.68
N LEU A 16 7.46 36.42 0.53
CA LEU A 16 6.45 37.16 -0.21
C LEU A 16 5.09 36.86 0.43
N ALA A 17 4.54 37.87 1.07
CA ALA A 17 3.16 37.96 1.45
C ALA A 17 2.27 37.77 0.21
N MET A 18 1.74 36.56 0.00
CA MET A 18 0.64 36.34 -0.95
C MET A 18 -0.65 36.80 -0.31
N GLY A 19 -1.30 37.76 -0.95
CA GLY A 19 -2.58 38.31 -0.56
C GLY A 19 -3.60 37.23 -0.31
N GLN A 20 -4.27 37.31 0.86
CA GLN A 20 -5.37 36.47 1.28
C GLN A 20 -6.54 36.64 0.31
N SER A 21 -6.71 35.70 -0.63
CA SER A 21 -8.03 35.42 -1.17
C SER A 21 -8.77 34.60 -0.09
N ASN A 22 -9.78 35.19 0.49
CA ASN A 22 -10.67 34.60 1.50
C ASN A 22 -11.56 33.49 0.87
N GLN A 23 -10.96 32.37 0.48
CA GLN A 23 -11.65 31.09 0.47
C GLN A 23 -11.12 30.30 1.67
N LYS A 24 -11.82 30.41 2.80
CA LYS A 24 -11.71 29.47 3.92
C LYS A 24 -12.19 28.10 3.44
N THR A 25 -11.37 27.38 2.69
CA THR A 25 -11.42 25.91 2.69
C THR A 25 -10.94 25.50 4.08
N THR A 26 -11.86 25.28 4.98
CA THR A 26 -11.59 24.70 6.30
C THR A 26 -11.01 23.32 6.05
N ARG A 27 -9.68 23.24 5.98
CA ARG A 27 -8.96 21.94 6.01
C ARG A 27 -9.28 21.36 7.38
N LYS A 28 -10.24 20.42 7.41
CA LYS A 28 -10.60 19.80 8.69
C LYS A 28 -9.37 19.11 9.24
N ALA A 29 -9.04 19.33 10.51
CA ALA A 29 -7.93 18.67 11.19
C ALA A 29 -8.10 17.13 11.13
N PRO A 30 -7.02 16.33 11.05
CA PRO A 30 -7.13 14.88 11.04
C PRO A 30 -7.71 14.36 12.36
N LEU A 31 -8.52 13.31 12.29
CA LEU A 31 -9.13 12.64 13.43
C LEU A 31 -8.14 11.64 14.03
N ILE A 32 -7.69 11.89 15.25
CA ILE A 32 -6.78 11.02 15.98
C ILE A 32 -7.56 10.26 17.04
N GLY A 33 -7.74 8.96 16.84
CA GLY A 33 -8.32 8.07 17.84
C GLY A 33 -7.36 7.87 19.01
N ILE A 34 -7.83 7.98 20.23
CA ILE A 34 -7.06 7.73 21.44
C ILE A 34 -7.70 6.54 22.15
N SER A 35 -6.94 5.44 22.34
CA SER A 35 -7.41 4.29 23.11
C SER A 35 -7.67 4.71 24.57
N CYS A 36 -8.46 3.91 25.29
CA CYS A 36 -8.86 4.24 26.65
C CYS A 36 -8.44 3.19 27.66
N SER A 37 -8.27 3.61 28.92
CA SER A 37 -8.28 2.74 30.09
C SER A 37 -9.72 2.38 30.47
N HIS A 38 -9.88 1.29 31.25
CA HIS A 38 -11.17 0.75 31.67
C HIS A 38 -11.35 0.76 33.20
N PRO A 39 -11.41 1.92 33.85
CA PRO A 39 -11.68 1.95 35.30
C PRO A 39 -13.14 1.61 35.56
N GLY A 40 -13.41 0.40 36.06
CA GLY A 40 -14.77 -0.08 36.35
C GLY A 40 -15.62 -0.23 35.08
N ARG A 41 -16.66 0.61 34.94
CA ARG A 41 -17.56 0.61 33.75
C ARG A 41 -17.43 1.88 32.92
N SER A 42 -16.28 2.52 32.94
CA SER A 42 -16.02 3.74 32.17
C SER A 42 -14.84 3.54 31.20
N SER A 43 -14.79 4.35 30.16
CA SER A 43 -13.63 4.49 29.28
C SER A 43 -13.03 5.86 29.52
N SER A 44 -11.74 5.94 29.86
CA SER A 44 -11.07 7.19 30.20
C SER A 44 -9.65 7.26 29.69
N THR A 45 -9.11 8.48 29.58
CA THR A 45 -7.69 8.74 29.31
C THR A 45 -7.25 10.00 30.05
N GLN A 46 -5.96 10.16 30.25
CA GLN A 46 -5.40 11.41 30.79
C GLN A 46 -5.51 12.53 29.75
N MET A 47 -5.76 13.75 30.24
CA MET A 47 -5.90 14.92 29.35
C MET A 47 -4.63 15.25 28.57
N THR A 48 -3.46 14.88 29.09
CA THR A 48 -2.15 15.09 28.43
C THR A 48 -2.11 14.52 27.01
N TYR A 49 -2.75 13.37 26.75
CA TYR A 49 -2.85 12.80 25.38
C TYR A 49 -3.71 13.67 24.46
N THR A 50 -4.87 14.12 24.95
CA THR A 50 -5.78 14.97 24.15
C THR A 50 -5.21 16.34 23.90
N GLU A 51 -4.58 16.95 24.90
CA GLU A 51 -3.92 18.25 24.80
C GLU A 51 -2.75 18.22 23.83
N SER A 52 -1.90 17.19 23.86
CA SER A 52 -0.78 17.01 22.92
C SER A 52 -1.27 16.89 21.47
N VAL A 53 -2.37 16.16 21.23
CA VAL A 53 -2.98 16.07 19.89
C VAL A 53 -3.53 17.42 19.43
N ILE A 54 -4.22 18.17 20.32
CA ILE A 54 -4.76 19.49 20.01
C ILE A 54 -3.62 20.48 19.70
N GLN A 55 -2.59 20.51 20.52
CA GLN A 55 -1.40 21.36 20.29
C GLN A 55 -0.71 21.05 18.97
N ALA A 56 -0.70 19.78 18.55
CA ALA A 56 -0.17 19.36 17.26
C ALA A 56 -1.11 19.65 16.07
N GLY A 57 -2.32 20.18 16.30
CA GLY A 57 -3.29 20.52 15.25
C GLY A 57 -4.19 19.40 14.82
N GLY A 58 -4.26 18.28 15.56
CA GLY A 58 -5.20 17.18 15.37
C GLY A 58 -6.51 17.36 16.11
N THR A 59 -7.51 16.56 15.76
CA THR A 59 -8.79 16.45 16.49
C THR A 59 -8.81 15.13 17.25
N PRO A 60 -8.66 15.12 18.59
CA PRO A 60 -8.69 13.89 19.38
C PRO A 60 -10.11 13.34 19.51
N ILE A 61 -10.25 12.03 19.40
CA ILE A 61 -11.48 11.27 19.64
C ILE A 61 -11.16 10.11 20.56
N LEU A 62 -11.82 10.05 21.71
CA LEU A 62 -11.71 8.92 22.61
C LEU A 62 -12.44 7.71 22.03
N ILE A 63 -11.75 6.58 21.93
CA ILE A 63 -12.34 5.34 21.45
C ILE A 63 -12.82 4.56 22.67
N SER A 64 -14.13 4.52 22.88
CA SER A 64 -14.71 3.75 23.98
C SER A 64 -14.39 2.27 23.86
N ILE A 65 -14.08 1.64 24.99
CA ILE A 65 -13.81 0.21 25.04
C ILE A 65 -15.05 -0.57 24.63
N THR A 66 -14.91 -1.42 23.63
CA THR A 66 -15.93 -2.34 23.14
C THR A 66 -15.26 -3.56 22.49
N THR A 67 -15.90 -4.71 22.58
CA THR A 67 -15.52 -5.94 21.88
C THR A 67 -16.33 -6.17 20.61
N ASP A 68 -17.28 -5.28 20.30
CA ASP A 68 -18.05 -5.35 19.07
C ASP A 68 -17.16 -4.99 17.87
N SER A 69 -16.83 -6.00 17.07
CA SER A 69 -15.94 -5.87 15.92
C SER A 69 -16.50 -4.99 14.80
N LEU A 70 -17.84 -4.88 14.67
CA LEU A 70 -18.48 -4.02 13.68
C LEU A 70 -18.35 -2.55 14.09
N VAL A 71 -18.58 -2.27 15.37
CA VAL A 71 -18.40 -0.92 15.93
C VAL A 71 -16.95 -0.47 15.81
N LEU A 72 -15.99 -1.31 16.20
CA LEU A 72 -14.55 -0.99 16.05
C LEU A 72 -14.15 -0.79 14.59
N THR A 73 -14.69 -1.60 13.67
CA THR A 73 -14.47 -1.45 12.23
C THR A 73 -14.98 -0.10 11.73
N ASP A 74 -16.17 0.30 12.16
CA ASP A 74 -16.78 1.58 11.75
C ASP A 74 -15.99 2.78 12.28
N ILE A 75 -15.51 2.69 13.52
CA ILE A 75 -14.60 3.67 14.12
C ILE A 75 -13.30 3.77 13.32
N ALA A 76 -12.61 2.64 13.10
CA ALA A 76 -11.34 2.60 12.37
C ALA A 76 -11.46 3.21 10.96
N ASN A 77 -12.57 2.97 10.24
CA ASN A 77 -12.81 3.55 8.92
C ASN A 77 -12.86 5.08 8.90
N ARG A 78 -13.16 5.72 10.04
CA ARG A 78 -13.28 7.18 10.19
C ARG A 78 -11.99 7.83 10.62
N LEU A 79 -11.13 7.12 11.35
CA LEU A 79 -9.88 7.65 11.90
C LEU A 79 -8.84 7.93 10.82
N ASP A 80 -7.98 8.90 11.11
CA ASP A 80 -6.82 9.27 10.28
C ASP A 80 -5.50 8.91 10.95
N GLY A 81 -5.49 8.74 12.28
CA GLY A 81 -4.37 8.29 13.09
C GLY A 81 -4.84 7.72 14.42
N ILE A 82 -3.99 6.98 15.12
CA ILE A 82 -4.31 6.35 16.42
C ILE A 82 -3.16 6.53 17.40
N ILE A 83 -3.51 6.84 18.66
CA ILE A 83 -2.62 6.74 19.83
C ILE A 83 -3.10 5.58 20.71
N LEU A 84 -2.19 4.67 21.01
CA LEU A 84 -2.35 3.64 22.02
C LEU A 84 -1.68 4.13 23.31
N ILE A 85 -2.48 4.32 24.36
CA ILE A 85 -2.02 4.95 25.61
C ILE A 85 -1.35 3.96 26.57
N GLY A 86 -0.63 4.50 27.54
CA GLY A 86 -0.07 3.77 28.67
C GLY A 86 -1.11 3.07 29.56
N GLY A 87 -0.67 2.29 30.54
CA GLY A 87 -1.54 1.59 31.49
C GLY A 87 -0.89 0.40 32.17
N GLY A 88 -1.70 -0.47 32.77
CA GLY A 88 -1.26 -1.72 33.43
C GLY A 88 -0.71 -2.76 32.48
N ASP A 89 -0.39 -3.91 33.02
CA ASP A 89 0.31 -4.98 32.31
C ASP A 89 -0.53 -5.65 31.22
N ILE A 90 0.16 -6.23 30.25
CA ILE A 90 -0.44 -7.07 29.19
C ILE A 90 -0.40 -8.52 29.65
N HIS A 91 -1.52 -9.25 29.49
CA HIS A 91 -1.58 -10.65 29.89
C HIS A 91 -0.56 -11.51 29.11
N PRO A 92 0.35 -12.26 29.78
CA PRO A 92 1.46 -12.96 29.13
C PRO A 92 1.05 -14.02 28.11
N SER A 93 -0.19 -14.53 28.16
CA SER A 93 -0.70 -15.46 27.16
C SER A 93 -0.68 -14.90 25.72
N TYR A 94 -0.69 -13.57 25.54
CA TYR A 94 -0.60 -12.95 24.21
C TYR A 94 0.77 -13.10 23.56
N PHE A 95 1.81 -13.40 24.37
CA PHE A 95 3.17 -13.69 23.87
C PHE A 95 3.67 -15.06 24.31
N ASN A 96 2.73 -16.01 24.56
CA ASN A 96 2.96 -17.43 24.85
C ASN A 96 3.83 -17.69 26.11
N GLU A 97 3.74 -16.83 27.11
CA GLU A 97 4.39 -17.03 28.42
C GLU A 97 3.35 -17.25 29.53
N SER A 98 3.78 -17.86 30.64
CA SER A 98 3.00 -17.93 31.88
C SER A 98 3.23 -16.70 32.73
N PRO A 99 2.22 -16.23 33.50
CA PRO A 99 2.41 -15.14 34.46
C PRO A 99 3.49 -15.46 35.51
N ILE A 100 4.31 -14.47 35.83
CA ILE A 100 5.26 -14.51 36.96
C ILE A 100 4.65 -13.83 38.20
N GLU A 101 5.26 -14.02 39.37
CA GLU A 101 4.76 -13.46 40.64
C GLU A 101 4.70 -11.91 40.63
N GLN A 102 5.62 -11.27 39.91
CA GLN A 102 5.76 -9.80 39.82
C GLN A 102 4.85 -9.17 38.76
N LEU A 103 4.02 -9.96 38.07
CA LEU A 103 3.04 -9.42 37.12
C LEU A 103 2.09 -8.48 37.84
N GLY A 104 1.91 -7.27 37.31
CA GLY A 104 1.01 -6.26 37.85
C GLY A 104 -0.45 -6.48 37.46
N GLU A 105 -1.24 -5.41 37.52
CA GLU A 105 -2.66 -5.46 37.19
C GLU A 105 -2.88 -5.64 35.68
N VAL A 106 -3.65 -6.66 35.32
CA VAL A 106 -4.04 -6.97 33.93
C VAL A 106 -5.52 -6.67 33.72
N ASP A 107 -5.83 -5.86 32.71
CA ASP A 107 -7.19 -5.63 32.20
C ASP A 107 -7.44 -6.41 30.93
N SER A 108 -7.97 -7.64 31.07
CA SER A 108 -8.21 -8.54 29.95
C SER A 108 -9.19 -8.00 28.92
N LEU A 109 -10.17 -7.17 29.32
CA LEU A 109 -11.11 -6.56 28.39
C LEU A 109 -10.41 -5.52 27.52
N ARG A 110 -9.53 -4.74 28.14
CA ARG A 110 -8.69 -3.76 27.45
C ARG A 110 -7.71 -4.42 26.51
N ASP A 111 -7.09 -5.55 26.90
CA ASP A 111 -6.20 -6.32 26.03
C ASP A 111 -6.91 -6.76 24.74
N VAL A 112 -8.11 -7.36 24.86
CA VAL A 112 -8.92 -7.80 23.70
C VAL A 112 -9.25 -6.60 22.79
N TYR A 113 -9.69 -5.49 23.38
CA TYR A 113 -10.05 -4.28 22.66
C TYR A 113 -8.86 -3.66 21.92
N ASP A 114 -7.74 -3.43 22.62
CA ASP A 114 -6.55 -2.80 22.03
C ASP A 114 -5.94 -3.67 20.92
N MET A 115 -5.88 -5.00 21.11
CA MET A 115 -5.42 -5.95 20.09
C MET A 115 -6.29 -5.91 18.83
N ALA A 116 -7.62 -5.83 18.99
CA ALA A 116 -8.54 -5.71 17.87
C ALA A 116 -8.34 -4.38 17.13
N LEU A 117 -8.18 -3.29 17.86
CA LEU A 117 -7.94 -1.95 17.30
C LEU A 117 -6.63 -1.89 16.51
N ILE A 118 -5.53 -2.43 17.04
CA ILE A 118 -4.24 -2.51 16.34
C ILE A 118 -4.37 -3.27 15.03
N ARG A 119 -5.02 -4.45 15.05
CA ARG A 119 -5.21 -5.27 13.84
C ARG A 119 -6.05 -4.57 12.78
N LEU A 120 -7.11 -3.86 13.19
CA LEU A 120 -7.96 -3.09 12.29
C LEU A 120 -7.23 -1.90 11.69
N ALA A 121 -6.41 -1.21 12.48
CA ALA A 121 -5.60 -0.08 12.03
C ALA A 121 -4.49 -0.52 11.08
N ALA A 122 -3.77 -1.60 11.41
CA ALA A 122 -2.71 -2.15 10.56
C ALA A 122 -3.23 -2.54 9.17
N ARG A 123 -4.39 -3.23 9.10
CA ARG A 123 -5.02 -3.61 7.82
C ARG A 123 -5.42 -2.43 6.94
N ARG A 124 -5.52 -1.22 7.50
CA ARG A 124 -5.90 0.01 6.81
C ARG A 124 -4.74 0.97 6.63
N ASN A 125 -3.58 0.59 7.13
CA ASN A 125 -2.37 1.43 7.15
C ASN A 125 -2.60 2.79 7.83
N ILE A 126 -3.43 2.80 8.88
CA ILE A 126 -3.65 3.99 9.70
C ILE A 126 -2.38 4.26 10.52
N PRO A 127 -1.81 5.48 10.48
CA PRO A 127 -0.69 5.83 11.33
C PRO A 127 -0.96 5.56 12.82
N MET A 128 -0.08 4.81 13.49
CA MET A 128 -0.21 4.43 14.89
C MET A 128 1.00 4.84 15.70
N PHE A 129 0.74 5.42 16.88
CA PHE A 129 1.75 5.75 17.86
C PHE A 129 1.42 5.09 19.20
N GLY A 130 2.29 4.18 19.65
CA GLY A 130 2.19 3.52 20.95
C GLY A 130 3.01 4.22 22.01
N ILE A 131 2.44 4.45 23.19
CA ILE A 131 3.11 5.09 24.32
C ILE A 131 3.08 4.14 25.51
N CYS A 132 4.24 3.81 26.07
CA CYS A 132 4.44 2.91 27.20
C CYS A 132 3.76 1.54 26.93
N ARG A 133 2.67 1.19 27.62
CA ARG A 133 1.90 -0.02 27.33
C ARG A 133 1.49 -0.09 25.84
N GLY A 134 1.23 1.05 25.18
CA GLY A 134 0.89 1.10 23.76
C GLY A 134 2.01 0.61 22.84
N GLU A 135 3.27 0.91 23.14
CA GLU A 135 4.44 0.34 22.46
C GLU A 135 4.51 -1.16 22.65
N GLN A 136 4.38 -1.61 23.89
CA GLN A 136 4.39 -3.04 24.25
C GLN A 136 3.29 -3.82 23.53
N LEU A 137 2.07 -3.26 23.45
CA LEU A 137 0.94 -3.83 22.73
C LEU A 137 1.21 -3.96 21.23
N ILE A 138 1.81 -2.93 20.61
CA ILE A 138 2.25 -3.01 19.21
C ILE A 138 3.21 -4.17 19.05
N ASN A 139 4.25 -4.25 19.89
CA ASN A 139 5.21 -5.35 19.82
C ASN A 139 4.54 -6.73 19.92
N VAL A 140 3.68 -6.93 20.90
CA VAL A 140 2.97 -8.21 21.11
C VAL A 140 2.00 -8.51 19.97
N ALA A 141 1.26 -7.53 19.48
CA ALA A 141 0.30 -7.70 18.39
C ALA A 141 0.93 -8.18 17.08
N PHE A 142 2.21 -7.85 16.88
CA PHE A 142 3.01 -8.28 15.72
C PHE A 142 3.95 -9.46 16.01
N GLY A 143 3.83 -10.11 17.19
CA GLY A 143 4.50 -11.38 17.52
C GLY A 143 5.81 -11.24 18.30
N GLY A 144 6.06 -10.08 18.89
CA GLY A 144 7.15 -9.88 19.86
C GLY A 144 6.79 -10.34 21.28
N THR A 145 7.74 -10.28 22.20
CA THR A 145 7.57 -10.67 23.62
C THR A 145 7.99 -9.53 24.56
N LEU A 146 7.65 -9.65 25.84
CA LEU A 146 7.94 -8.64 26.85
C LEU A 146 8.77 -9.23 28.01
N TYR A 147 9.57 -8.40 28.64
CA TYR A 147 9.92 -8.57 30.04
C TYR A 147 8.66 -8.29 30.87
N GLN A 148 8.22 -9.27 31.64
CA GLN A 148 7.06 -9.10 32.54
C GLN A 148 7.41 -8.27 33.77
N ASP A 149 8.68 -8.26 34.16
CA ASP A 149 9.26 -7.42 35.22
C ASP A 149 10.77 -7.25 34.96
N ILE A 150 11.21 -6.04 34.67
CA ILE A 150 12.60 -5.74 34.33
C ILE A 150 13.55 -6.14 35.47
N PRO A 151 13.33 -5.74 36.76
CA PRO A 151 14.24 -6.11 37.84
C PRO A 151 14.42 -7.62 38.01
N THR A 152 13.39 -8.40 37.79
CA THR A 152 13.42 -9.87 37.95
C THR A 152 14.06 -10.58 36.75
N GLN A 153 13.77 -10.12 35.54
CA GLN A 153 14.14 -10.82 34.30
C GLN A 153 15.37 -10.21 33.60
N HIS A 154 15.80 -9.02 34.03
CA HIS A 154 17.00 -8.32 33.59
C HIS A 154 17.76 -7.74 34.79
N PRO A 155 18.37 -8.57 35.66
CA PRO A 155 18.88 -8.17 36.98
C PRO A 155 20.06 -7.19 36.91
N ASP A 156 20.71 -7.05 35.76
CA ASP A 156 21.84 -6.13 35.57
C ASP A 156 21.38 -4.69 35.26
N THR A 157 20.06 -4.40 35.42
CA THR A 157 19.55 -3.03 35.21
C THR A 157 20.19 -2.03 36.18
N THR A 158 20.60 -0.90 35.61
CA THR A 158 21.18 0.23 36.37
C THR A 158 20.31 1.46 36.36
N VAL A 159 19.22 1.41 35.60
CA VAL A 159 18.21 2.47 35.46
C VAL A 159 16.98 2.13 36.28
N HIS A 160 16.49 3.11 37.04
CA HIS A 160 15.22 2.98 37.73
C HIS A 160 14.10 3.35 36.76
N HIS A 161 13.55 2.34 36.03
CA HIS A 161 12.48 2.51 35.05
C HIS A 161 11.13 2.92 35.64
N GLN A 162 11.01 2.90 36.96
CA GLN A 162 9.85 3.39 37.72
C GLN A 162 10.28 4.61 38.57
N GLN A 163 10.35 5.78 37.94
CA GLN A 163 10.79 7.00 38.64
C GLN A 163 9.85 7.42 39.77
N GLN A 164 10.39 8.15 40.74
CA GLN A 164 9.62 8.73 41.86
C GLN A 164 9.15 10.15 41.56
N GLU A 165 9.81 10.84 40.64
CA GLU A 165 9.50 12.20 40.21
C GLU A 165 8.20 12.22 39.40
N PRO A 166 7.51 13.37 39.34
CA PRO A 166 6.35 13.56 38.47
C PRO A 166 6.68 13.26 37.01
N SER A 167 5.71 12.75 36.25
CA SER A 167 5.90 12.40 34.82
C SER A 167 6.32 13.59 33.93
N SER A 168 6.18 14.82 34.41
CA SER A 168 6.69 16.03 33.76
C SER A 168 8.18 16.28 33.95
N VAL A 169 8.88 15.43 34.73
CA VAL A 169 10.31 15.56 35.03
C VAL A 169 11.09 14.43 34.35
N PRO A 170 12.02 14.73 33.44
CA PRO A 170 12.87 13.70 32.85
C PRO A 170 13.90 13.19 33.87
N THR A 171 14.24 11.88 33.82
CA THR A 171 15.11 11.23 34.80
C THR A 171 16.18 10.34 34.19
N HIS A 172 16.04 9.88 32.94
CA HIS A 172 17.07 9.05 32.31
C HIS A 172 17.28 9.38 30.82
N THR A 173 18.33 8.81 30.26
CA THR A 173 18.73 9.04 28.87
C THR A 173 18.36 7.85 27.99
N VAL A 174 17.72 8.12 26.85
CA VAL A 174 17.48 7.17 25.77
C VAL A 174 18.40 7.50 24.59
N HIS A 175 19.13 6.50 24.11
CA HIS A 175 20.00 6.60 22.93
C HIS A 175 19.23 6.17 21.69
N LEU A 176 19.12 7.06 20.70
CA LEU A 176 18.41 6.80 19.46
C LEU A 176 19.35 6.37 18.35
N THR A 177 18.94 5.38 17.57
CA THR A 177 19.67 4.90 16.40
C THR A 177 19.75 6.00 15.34
N PRO A 178 20.95 6.42 14.90
CA PRO A 178 21.10 7.41 13.83
C PRO A 178 20.39 6.94 12.54
N GLY A 179 19.65 7.85 11.90
CA GLY A 179 18.89 7.56 10.69
C GLY A 179 17.52 6.90 10.92
N SER A 180 17.15 6.57 12.16
CA SER A 180 15.80 6.12 12.52
C SER A 180 14.77 7.24 12.38
N ALA A 181 13.49 6.85 12.29
CA ALA A 181 12.39 7.82 12.33
C ALA A 181 12.40 8.60 13.65
N MET A 182 12.69 7.93 14.78
CA MET A 182 12.78 8.57 16.10
C MET A 182 13.87 9.66 16.14
N ALA A 183 15.07 9.38 15.63
CA ALA A 183 16.12 10.38 15.52
C ALA A 183 15.74 11.54 14.60
N SER A 184 15.03 11.24 13.50
CA SER A 184 14.56 12.26 12.55
C SER A 184 13.47 13.16 13.14
N ILE A 185 12.52 12.58 13.89
CA ILE A 185 11.43 13.31 14.58
C ILE A 185 12.03 14.28 15.59
N THR A 186 12.93 13.80 16.43
CA THR A 186 13.50 14.58 17.53
C THR A 186 14.62 15.53 17.07
N GLY A 187 15.30 15.20 15.97
CA GLY A 187 16.52 15.88 15.52
C GLY A 187 17.72 15.58 16.42
N GLN A 188 17.68 14.50 17.21
CA GLN A 188 18.68 14.15 18.21
C GLN A 188 18.98 12.65 18.16
N THR A 189 20.14 12.26 18.68
CA THR A 189 20.53 10.86 18.91
C THR A 189 20.53 10.48 20.39
N GLN A 190 20.20 11.41 21.25
CA GLN A 190 20.02 11.20 22.69
C GLN A 190 18.83 12.04 23.17
N LEU A 191 17.95 11.43 23.96
CA LEU A 191 16.85 12.09 24.64
C LEU A 191 17.02 11.95 26.14
N PHE A 192 16.77 13.04 26.87
CA PHE A 192 16.58 12.97 28.30
C PHE A 192 15.07 12.98 28.57
N THR A 193 14.55 11.89 29.15
CA THR A 193 13.11 11.62 29.22
C THR A 193 12.66 11.08 30.58
N ASN A 194 11.36 10.97 30.79
CA ASN A 194 10.72 10.34 31.94
C ASN A 194 10.61 8.80 31.77
N THR A 195 10.27 8.09 32.86
CA THR A 195 10.11 6.64 32.83
C THR A 195 9.17 6.16 33.95
N HIS A 196 8.12 5.41 33.57
CA HIS A 196 7.12 4.87 34.50
C HIS A 196 6.66 3.48 34.04
N HIS A 197 7.60 2.49 34.06
CA HIS A 197 7.28 1.13 33.65
C HIS A 197 8.17 0.12 34.37
N HIS A 198 7.67 -1.09 34.56
CA HIS A 198 8.44 -2.25 35.00
C HIS A 198 8.46 -3.37 33.96
N GLN A 199 7.57 -3.27 32.93
CA GLN A 199 7.60 -4.11 31.75
C GLN A 199 8.31 -3.38 30.59
N ALA A 200 8.88 -4.15 29.65
CA ALA A 200 9.50 -3.60 28.44
C ALA A 200 9.49 -4.63 27.30
N VAL A 201 9.75 -4.19 26.09
CA VAL A 201 10.02 -5.07 24.96
C VAL A 201 11.24 -5.97 25.27
N LYS A 202 11.08 -7.31 25.13
CA LYS A 202 12.14 -8.30 25.29
C LYS A 202 12.65 -8.78 23.95
N GLN A 203 11.76 -9.29 23.12
CA GLN A 203 12.04 -9.63 21.74
C GLN A 203 11.17 -8.76 20.84
N VAL A 204 11.83 -7.97 19.99
CA VAL A 204 11.11 -7.11 19.04
C VAL A 204 10.38 -7.95 18.00
N ALA A 205 9.20 -7.53 17.64
CA ALA A 205 8.34 -8.19 16.68
C ALA A 205 8.98 -8.29 15.28
N PRO A 206 8.69 -9.35 14.51
CA PRO A 206 9.08 -9.42 13.11
C PRO A 206 8.60 -8.19 12.32
N GLY A 207 9.49 -7.58 11.53
CA GLY A 207 9.17 -6.36 10.77
C GLY A 207 9.26 -5.06 11.57
N PHE A 208 9.75 -5.12 12.81
CA PHE A 208 10.08 -3.95 13.63
C PHE A 208 11.57 -3.93 13.99
N SER A 209 12.07 -2.75 14.30
CA SER A 209 13.41 -2.52 14.81
C SER A 209 13.35 -1.73 16.10
N VAL A 210 14.22 -2.06 17.05
CA VAL A 210 14.45 -1.22 18.22
C VAL A 210 15.32 -0.04 17.80
N THR A 211 14.82 1.16 18.01
CA THR A 211 15.47 2.41 17.58
C THR A 211 15.78 3.37 18.72
N GLY A 212 15.42 2.99 19.95
CA GLY A 212 15.78 3.67 21.18
C GLY A 212 16.17 2.67 22.26
N TRP A 213 17.24 2.99 23.03
CA TRP A 213 17.77 2.14 24.08
C TRP A 213 18.11 2.97 25.32
N SER A 214 17.77 2.48 26.51
CA SER A 214 18.31 3.01 27.75
C SER A 214 19.77 2.62 27.92
N SER A 215 20.46 3.20 28.92
CA SER A 215 21.88 2.92 29.19
C SER A 215 22.13 1.47 29.67
N ASP A 216 21.13 0.78 30.16
CA ASP A 216 21.16 -0.63 30.57
C ASP A 216 20.58 -1.57 29.52
N SER A 217 20.48 -1.12 28.28
CA SER A 217 20.09 -1.92 27.12
C SER A 217 18.63 -2.40 27.11
N ILE A 218 17.74 -1.72 27.83
CA ILE A 218 16.29 -1.94 27.69
C ILE A 218 15.79 -1.17 26.47
N PRO A 219 14.97 -1.79 25.59
CA PRO A 219 14.30 -1.11 24.49
C PRO A 219 13.35 0.00 24.98
N GLU A 220 13.52 1.19 24.42
CA GLU A 220 12.76 2.40 24.77
C GLU A 220 12.03 3.01 23.58
N ALA A 221 12.29 2.52 22.36
CA ALA A 221 11.56 2.88 21.17
C ALA A 221 11.63 1.77 20.11
N ILE A 222 10.51 1.51 19.47
CA ILE A 222 10.39 0.63 18.32
C ILE A 222 9.76 1.35 17.14
N GLU A 223 10.15 0.97 15.94
CA GLU A 223 9.50 1.43 14.72
C GLU A 223 9.36 0.29 13.71
N SER A 224 8.32 0.34 12.89
CA SER A 224 8.19 -0.57 11.76
C SER A 224 9.40 -0.40 10.84
N SER A 225 10.10 -1.50 10.57
CA SER A 225 11.31 -1.50 9.72
C SER A 225 11.01 -1.19 8.25
N HIS A 226 9.73 -1.07 7.88
CA HIS A 226 9.33 -0.83 6.50
C HIS A 226 7.94 -0.20 6.41
N GLU A 227 7.82 0.90 5.68
CA GLU A 227 6.65 1.30 4.90
C GLU A 227 5.33 1.49 5.67
N TYR A 228 5.11 0.79 6.80
CA TYR A 228 3.92 1.00 7.65
C TYR A 228 4.18 2.13 8.64
N PRO A 229 3.25 3.07 8.79
CA PRO A 229 3.41 4.22 9.68
C PRO A 229 3.10 3.85 11.15
N ILE A 230 3.90 2.94 11.74
CA ILE A 230 3.71 2.40 13.09
C ILE A 230 5.00 2.56 13.90
N TRP A 231 4.90 3.19 15.05
CA TRP A 231 6.02 3.38 15.98
C TRP A 231 5.53 3.45 17.42
N GLY A 232 6.43 3.21 18.35
CA GLY A 232 6.16 3.28 19.79
C GLY A 232 7.35 3.82 20.57
N VAL A 233 7.08 4.33 21.76
CA VAL A 233 8.07 4.71 22.76
C VAL A 233 7.64 4.21 24.14
N GLN A 234 8.60 3.79 24.95
CA GLN A 234 8.35 3.24 26.28
C GLN A 234 8.11 4.34 27.33
N PHE A 235 8.68 5.52 27.13
CA PHE A 235 8.49 6.70 27.96
C PHE A 235 7.20 7.44 27.66
N HIS A 236 6.92 8.53 28.41
CA HIS A 236 5.67 9.30 28.35
C HIS A 236 5.87 10.71 27.76
N PRO A 237 5.99 10.86 26.43
CA PRO A 237 6.20 12.16 25.80
C PRO A 237 5.02 13.12 25.96
N GLU A 238 3.79 12.62 26.18
CA GLU A 238 2.60 13.46 26.40
C GLU A 238 2.71 14.29 27.67
N ALA A 239 3.31 13.74 28.72
CA ALA A 239 3.47 14.45 29.98
C ALA A 239 4.55 15.55 29.87
N LEU A 240 5.63 15.28 29.15
CA LEU A 240 6.69 16.26 28.90
C LEU A 240 6.22 17.36 27.94
N ALA A 241 5.52 17.00 26.86
CA ALA A 241 5.02 17.94 25.86
C ALA A 241 4.06 18.96 26.48
N THR A 242 3.12 18.50 27.35
CA THR A 242 2.19 19.39 28.05
C THR A 242 2.87 20.21 29.13
N ALA A 243 4.03 19.79 29.64
CA ALA A 243 4.89 20.56 30.52
C ALA A 243 5.80 21.57 29.76
N GLY A 244 5.73 21.62 28.44
CA GLY A 244 6.45 22.59 27.60
C GLY A 244 7.70 22.06 26.90
N ASP A 245 7.98 20.73 26.95
CA ASP A 245 9.10 20.16 26.20
C ASP A 245 8.77 20.09 24.71
N SER A 246 9.46 20.93 23.95
CA SER A 246 9.28 21.05 22.51
C SER A 246 9.74 19.82 21.71
N ILE A 247 10.65 19.00 22.26
CA ILE A 247 11.14 17.79 21.60
C ILE A 247 10.10 16.70 21.71
N SER A 248 9.56 16.47 22.90
CA SER A 248 8.46 15.52 23.14
C SER A 248 7.20 15.89 22.34
N ALA A 249 6.92 17.18 22.14
CA ALA A 249 5.80 17.64 21.31
C ALA A 249 5.95 17.21 19.83
N ARG A 250 7.17 17.01 19.31
CA ARG A 250 7.41 16.61 17.92
C ARG A 250 6.85 15.23 17.58
N PHE A 251 6.73 14.31 18.53
CA PHE A 251 6.11 13.01 18.30
C PHE A 251 4.66 13.16 17.89
N PHE A 252 3.92 14.06 18.53
CA PHE A 252 2.51 14.34 18.22
C PHE A 252 2.37 15.12 16.91
N TYR A 253 3.23 16.09 16.63
CA TYR A 253 3.27 16.77 15.34
C TYR A 253 3.52 15.79 14.20
N PHE A 254 4.44 14.85 14.37
CA PHE A 254 4.72 13.84 13.37
C PHE A 254 3.51 12.92 13.11
N LEU A 255 2.86 12.41 14.16
CA LEU A 255 1.64 11.62 14.03
C LEU A 255 0.55 12.39 13.29
N VAL A 256 0.27 13.64 13.71
CA VAL A 256 -0.77 14.48 13.10
C VAL A 256 -0.44 14.79 11.64
N GLN A 257 0.82 14.99 11.31
CA GLN A 257 1.26 15.21 9.93
C GLN A 257 1.06 13.96 9.07
N LYS A 258 1.46 12.77 9.55
CA LYS A 258 1.20 11.49 8.86
C LYS A 258 -0.30 11.22 8.71
N ALA A 259 -1.08 11.48 9.74
CA ALA A 259 -2.54 11.37 9.71
C ALA A 259 -3.18 12.34 8.70
N ALA A 260 -2.67 13.55 8.57
CA ALA A 260 -3.14 14.52 7.57
C ALA A 260 -2.88 14.04 6.14
N THR A 261 -1.70 13.48 5.87
CA THR A 261 -1.35 12.89 4.56
C THR A 261 -2.24 11.67 4.26
N TYR A 262 -2.41 10.77 5.22
CA TYR A 262 -3.29 9.60 5.11
C TYR A 262 -4.75 10.01 4.83
N ARG A 263 -5.26 11.00 5.54
CA ARG A 263 -6.57 11.58 5.28
C ARG A 263 -6.69 12.14 3.87
N HIS A 264 -5.69 12.91 3.43
CA HIS A 264 -5.65 13.47 2.08
C HIS A 264 -5.69 12.35 1.03
N ALA A 265 -4.92 11.28 1.22
CA ALA A 265 -4.98 10.10 0.36
C ALA A 265 -6.39 9.48 0.31
N LYS A 266 -7.06 9.29 1.47
CA LYS A 266 -8.46 8.82 1.53
C LYS A 266 -9.42 9.73 0.77
N GLU A 267 -9.25 11.05 0.87
CA GLU A 267 -10.09 12.04 0.18
C GLU A 267 -9.87 12.00 -1.34
N ILE A 268 -8.65 11.78 -1.80
CA ILE A 268 -8.34 11.59 -3.22
C ILE A 268 -9.08 10.34 -3.73
N HIS A 269 -8.90 9.18 -3.11
CA HIS A 269 -9.58 7.93 -3.52
C HIS A 269 -11.11 8.04 -3.51
N ARG A 270 -11.67 8.85 -2.60
CA ARG A 270 -13.12 9.11 -2.60
C ARG A 270 -13.58 9.89 -3.82
N ARG A 271 -12.79 10.85 -4.31
CA ARG A 271 -13.14 11.77 -5.42
C ARG A 271 -12.73 11.28 -6.79
N THR A 272 -11.64 10.51 -6.88
CA THR A 272 -11.07 10.02 -8.14
C THR A 272 -11.43 8.55 -8.36
N LEU A 273 -11.29 8.07 -9.58
CA LEU A 273 -11.44 6.66 -9.91
C LEU A 273 -10.10 5.95 -9.68
N SER A 274 -10.12 4.80 -9.01
CA SER A 274 -8.93 3.97 -8.81
C SER A 274 -9.15 2.59 -9.44
N LEU A 275 -8.16 2.13 -10.20
CA LEU A 275 -8.19 0.89 -10.95
C LEU A 275 -6.82 0.22 -10.90
N ASP A 276 -6.78 -1.02 -10.51
CA ASP A 276 -5.64 -1.91 -10.70
C ASP A 276 -5.86 -2.72 -11.97
N THR A 277 -4.86 -2.77 -12.83
CA THR A 277 -5.03 -3.22 -14.21
C THR A 277 -4.66 -4.68 -14.44
N HIS A 278 -4.17 -5.40 -13.42
CA HIS A 278 -3.84 -6.82 -13.55
C HIS A 278 -3.79 -7.56 -12.22
N THR A 279 -4.53 -8.67 -12.12
CA THR A 279 -4.37 -9.68 -11.06
C THR A 279 -4.73 -11.07 -11.54
N ASP A 280 -4.10 -12.10 -10.97
CA ASP A 280 -4.34 -13.51 -11.26
C ASP A 280 -5.29 -14.20 -10.27
N THR A 281 -5.97 -13.43 -9.44
CA THR A 281 -6.94 -13.93 -8.46
C THR A 281 -7.95 -14.95 -9.01
N PRO A 282 -8.39 -14.88 -10.29
CA PRO A 282 -9.30 -15.89 -10.85
C PRO A 282 -8.77 -17.33 -10.82
N LEU A 283 -7.48 -17.53 -10.68
CA LEU A 283 -6.87 -18.86 -10.56
C LEU A 283 -7.30 -19.59 -9.27
N ASP A 284 -7.65 -18.83 -8.24
CA ASP A 284 -8.12 -19.33 -6.94
C ASP A 284 -9.65 -19.48 -6.87
N PHE A 285 -10.40 -19.12 -7.92
CA PHE A 285 -11.86 -19.16 -7.94
C PHE A 285 -12.41 -20.59 -8.08
N ASP A 286 -12.20 -21.42 -7.07
CA ASP A 286 -12.84 -22.73 -6.96
C ASP A 286 -14.27 -22.64 -6.41
N VAL A 287 -14.88 -23.80 -6.12
CA VAL A 287 -16.26 -23.89 -5.61
C VAL A 287 -16.42 -23.33 -4.19
N SER A 288 -15.36 -23.27 -3.41
CA SER A 288 -15.34 -22.80 -2.01
C SER A 288 -15.01 -21.32 -1.89
N TYR A 289 -14.38 -20.73 -2.90
CA TYR A 289 -13.93 -19.32 -2.87
C TYR A 289 -15.10 -18.35 -2.92
N ASN A 290 -15.01 -17.28 -2.13
CA ASN A 290 -15.96 -16.18 -2.15
C ASN A 290 -15.22 -14.83 -2.04
N ILE A 291 -15.13 -14.10 -3.16
CA ILE A 291 -14.48 -12.79 -3.21
C ILE A 291 -15.13 -11.75 -2.27
N GLY A 292 -16.35 -12.01 -1.82
CA GLY A 292 -17.09 -11.16 -0.87
C GLY A 292 -16.61 -11.26 0.56
N THR A 293 -15.89 -12.32 0.90
CA THR A 293 -15.31 -12.58 2.22
C THR A 293 -13.82 -12.24 2.23
N ARG A 294 -13.21 -12.17 3.44
CA ARG A 294 -11.77 -11.95 3.54
C ARG A 294 -11.04 -13.25 3.31
N GLU A 295 -10.47 -13.38 2.15
CA GLU A 295 -9.68 -14.54 1.72
C GLU A 295 -8.18 -14.37 1.98
N LYS A 296 -7.41 -15.44 1.79
CA LYS A 296 -5.94 -15.42 1.85
C LYS A 296 -5.33 -14.70 0.65
N THR A 297 -6.02 -14.73 -0.51
CA THR A 297 -5.62 -14.01 -1.73
C THR A 297 -5.38 -12.54 -1.46
N GLN A 298 -4.55 -11.91 -2.28
CA GLN A 298 -4.21 -10.49 -2.17
C GLN A 298 -5.39 -9.59 -2.55
N VAL A 299 -6.34 -10.09 -3.36
CA VAL A 299 -7.53 -9.39 -3.83
C VAL A 299 -8.79 -10.02 -3.25
N CYS A 300 -9.64 -9.21 -2.63
CA CYS A 300 -11.02 -9.53 -2.26
C CYS A 300 -11.80 -8.23 -1.93
N LEU A 301 -13.12 -8.28 -1.97
CA LEU A 301 -13.95 -7.10 -1.73
C LEU A 301 -13.69 -6.39 -0.38
N PRO A 302 -13.43 -7.11 0.74
CA PRO A 302 -13.00 -6.46 1.99
C PRO A 302 -11.69 -5.68 1.85
N LYS A 303 -10.65 -6.24 1.21
CA LYS A 303 -9.37 -5.57 1.00
C LYS A 303 -9.50 -4.38 0.04
N MET A 304 -10.26 -4.50 -1.05
CA MET A 304 -10.59 -3.37 -1.94
C MET A 304 -11.26 -2.21 -1.19
N ARG A 305 -12.14 -2.50 -0.22
CA ARG A 305 -12.76 -1.45 0.61
C ARG A 305 -11.76 -0.80 1.56
N GLU A 306 -10.90 -1.58 2.18
CA GLU A 306 -9.85 -1.09 3.10
C GLU A 306 -8.86 -0.18 2.36
N GLY A 307 -8.35 -0.59 1.19
CA GLY A 307 -7.43 0.17 0.35
C GLY A 307 -8.08 1.22 -0.54
N LYS A 308 -9.42 1.36 -0.50
CA LYS A 308 -10.19 2.35 -1.28
C LYS A 308 -10.08 2.18 -2.80
N LEU A 309 -9.84 0.95 -3.28
CA LEU A 309 -9.82 0.63 -4.70
C LEU A 309 -11.24 0.51 -5.26
N ASP A 310 -11.52 1.09 -6.43
CA ASP A 310 -12.84 1.09 -7.06
C ASP A 310 -13.01 -0.02 -8.09
N GLY A 311 -11.97 -0.32 -8.84
CA GLY A 311 -12.00 -1.33 -9.90
C GLY A 311 -10.76 -2.20 -9.94
N GLN A 312 -10.93 -3.39 -10.49
CA GLN A 312 -9.90 -4.43 -10.59
C GLN A 312 -10.02 -5.17 -11.90
N TYR A 313 -8.90 -5.38 -12.59
CA TYR A 313 -8.83 -6.34 -13.67
C TYR A 313 -8.57 -7.74 -13.13
N LEU A 314 -9.37 -8.69 -13.59
CA LEU A 314 -9.29 -10.11 -13.31
C LEU A 314 -8.78 -10.82 -14.56
N ALA A 315 -7.53 -11.29 -14.54
CA ALA A 315 -6.88 -11.93 -15.68
C ALA A 315 -7.27 -13.41 -15.78
N CYS A 316 -7.72 -13.82 -16.95
CA CYS A 316 -7.89 -15.21 -17.32
C CYS A 316 -6.56 -15.74 -17.84
N TRP A 317 -5.64 -16.08 -16.92
CA TRP A 317 -4.33 -16.62 -17.27
C TRP A 317 -4.42 -18.06 -17.74
N VAL A 318 -3.69 -18.38 -18.81
CA VAL A 318 -3.55 -19.74 -19.32
C VAL A 318 -2.09 -20.13 -19.51
N ARG A 319 -1.76 -21.30 -19.01
CA ARG A 319 -0.40 -21.84 -19.17
C ARG A 319 -0.10 -22.16 -20.62
N GLN A 320 1.06 -21.72 -21.12
CA GLN A 320 1.54 -22.05 -22.46
C GLN A 320 1.82 -23.56 -22.59
N GLY A 321 1.13 -24.19 -23.53
CA GLY A 321 1.36 -25.57 -23.97
C GLY A 321 1.95 -25.63 -25.38
N PRO A 322 2.08 -26.85 -25.98
CA PRO A 322 2.38 -27.00 -27.40
C PRO A 322 1.36 -26.27 -28.28
N CYS A 323 1.83 -25.67 -29.39
CA CYS A 323 0.99 -24.92 -30.32
C CYS A 323 0.30 -25.86 -31.35
N ASP A 324 -0.38 -26.92 -30.86
CA ASP A 324 -1.18 -27.84 -31.65
C ASP A 324 -2.70 -27.63 -31.39
N GLU A 325 -3.54 -28.35 -32.11
CA GLU A 325 -4.99 -28.17 -32.06
C GLU A 325 -5.60 -28.63 -30.73
N GLU A 326 -5.11 -29.75 -30.18
CA GLU A 326 -5.61 -30.30 -28.93
C GLU A 326 -5.33 -29.37 -27.73
N ASN A 327 -4.07 -28.91 -27.61
CA ASN A 327 -3.67 -28.02 -26.53
C ASN A 327 -4.28 -26.61 -26.69
N SER A 328 -4.44 -26.11 -27.92
CA SER A 328 -5.17 -24.86 -28.17
C SER A 328 -6.63 -24.95 -27.70
N ARG A 329 -7.30 -26.07 -27.94
CA ARG A 329 -8.69 -26.28 -27.45
C ARG A 329 -8.72 -26.29 -25.91
N LYS A 330 -7.80 -26.99 -25.24
CA LYS A 330 -7.71 -27.00 -23.78
C LYS A 330 -7.49 -25.58 -23.21
N ALA A 331 -6.68 -24.77 -23.88
CA ALA A 331 -6.44 -23.38 -23.46
C ALA A 331 -7.70 -22.52 -23.62
N ILE A 332 -8.43 -22.68 -24.72
CA ILE A 332 -9.74 -22.00 -24.94
C ILE A 332 -10.75 -22.38 -23.86
N ASP A 333 -10.88 -23.69 -23.59
CA ASP A 333 -11.80 -24.21 -22.56
C ASP A 333 -11.45 -23.67 -21.17
N ARG A 334 -10.13 -23.50 -20.88
CA ARG A 334 -9.67 -22.90 -19.61
C ARG A 334 -10.03 -21.42 -19.50
N VAL A 335 -9.91 -20.63 -20.57
CA VAL A 335 -10.38 -19.23 -20.57
C VAL A 335 -11.89 -19.17 -20.30
N ASP A 336 -12.68 -20.03 -20.95
CA ASP A 336 -14.12 -20.09 -20.72
C ASP A 336 -14.48 -20.47 -19.28
N GLU A 337 -13.73 -21.39 -18.70
CA GLU A 337 -13.88 -21.78 -17.30
C GLU A 337 -13.62 -20.60 -16.35
N LEU A 338 -12.50 -19.89 -16.53
CA LEU A 338 -12.14 -18.74 -15.70
C LEU A 338 -13.18 -17.62 -15.83
N ILE A 339 -13.64 -17.31 -17.04
CA ILE A 339 -14.71 -16.32 -17.24
C ILE A 339 -15.99 -16.74 -16.50
N ARG A 340 -16.38 -18.01 -16.56
CA ARG A 340 -17.55 -18.51 -15.79
C ARG A 340 -17.34 -18.36 -14.29
N HIS A 341 -16.15 -18.63 -13.78
CA HIS A 341 -15.80 -18.46 -12.36
C HIS A 341 -15.90 -16.99 -11.94
N ILE A 342 -15.40 -16.06 -12.76
CA ILE A 342 -15.53 -14.61 -12.50
C ILE A 342 -17.01 -14.22 -12.41
N TYR A 343 -17.83 -14.61 -13.40
CA TYR A 343 -19.26 -14.29 -13.39
C TYR A 343 -19.96 -14.87 -12.15
N ARG A 344 -19.63 -16.11 -11.76
CA ARG A 344 -20.16 -16.73 -10.54
C ARG A 344 -19.81 -15.92 -9.29
N GLN A 345 -18.56 -15.46 -9.14
CA GLN A 345 -18.15 -14.64 -7.99
C GLN A 345 -18.92 -13.31 -7.95
N VAL A 346 -19.14 -12.70 -9.11
CA VAL A 346 -19.91 -11.46 -9.21
C VAL A 346 -21.40 -11.70 -8.91
N GLU A 347 -22.00 -12.78 -9.39
CA GLU A 347 -23.39 -13.13 -9.11
C GLU A 347 -23.62 -13.35 -7.61
N MET A 348 -22.75 -14.11 -6.95
CA MET A 348 -22.80 -14.33 -5.50
C MET A 348 -22.70 -13.02 -4.70
N ASN A 349 -22.05 -12.00 -5.24
CA ASN A 349 -21.76 -10.73 -4.57
C ASN A 349 -22.39 -9.50 -5.26
N GLY A 350 -23.44 -9.67 -6.03
CA GLY A 350 -24.02 -8.64 -6.92
C GLY A 350 -24.51 -7.35 -6.23
N LYS A 351 -24.68 -7.37 -4.89
CA LYS A 351 -24.93 -6.16 -4.10
C LYS A 351 -23.67 -5.33 -3.89
N GLN A 352 -22.46 -5.91 -4.01
CA GLN A 352 -21.18 -5.30 -3.67
C GLN A 352 -20.28 -5.04 -4.88
N CYS A 353 -20.50 -5.77 -6.00
CA CYS A 353 -19.68 -5.66 -7.21
C CYS A 353 -20.50 -5.96 -8.47
N ALA A 354 -19.93 -5.62 -9.62
CA ALA A 354 -20.47 -5.96 -10.93
C ALA A 354 -19.36 -6.02 -11.98
N ILE A 355 -19.62 -6.69 -13.11
CA ILE A 355 -18.77 -6.65 -14.29
C ILE A 355 -18.85 -5.27 -14.94
N ALA A 356 -17.68 -4.72 -15.29
CA ALA A 356 -17.51 -3.50 -16.05
C ALA A 356 -16.90 -3.83 -17.42
N ARG A 357 -17.30 -3.11 -18.45
CA ARG A 357 -16.85 -3.31 -19.84
C ARG A 357 -16.35 -2.02 -20.49
N THR A 358 -16.74 -0.89 -19.93
CA THR A 358 -16.42 0.44 -20.46
C THR A 358 -15.83 1.33 -19.37
N PRO A 359 -15.10 2.42 -19.70
CA PRO A 359 -14.63 3.39 -18.72
C PRO A 359 -15.76 3.97 -17.86
N ASP A 360 -16.93 4.21 -18.46
CA ASP A 360 -18.06 4.83 -17.77
C ASP A 360 -18.69 3.89 -16.72
N ASP A 361 -18.55 2.57 -16.88
CA ASP A 361 -19.00 1.58 -15.89
C ASP A 361 -18.32 1.76 -14.55
N LEU A 362 -17.00 2.06 -14.50
CA LEU A 362 -16.28 2.28 -13.24
C LEU A 362 -16.89 3.45 -12.46
N SER A 363 -17.15 4.56 -13.13
CA SER A 363 -17.76 5.75 -12.53
C SER A 363 -19.17 5.47 -12.02
N ARG A 364 -19.99 4.79 -12.83
CA ARG A 364 -21.35 4.40 -12.48
C ARG A 364 -21.37 3.47 -11.27
N LEU A 365 -20.56 2.40 -11.28
CA LEU A 365 -20.50 1.42 -10.21
C LEU A 365 -19.98 2.02 -8.90
N LYS A 366 -18.97 2.90 -8.96
CA LYS A 366 -18.52 3.66 -7.79
C LYS A 366 -19.66 4.49 -7.18
N THR A 367 -20.46 5.16 -8.01
CA THR A 367 -21.62 5.95 -7.57
C THR A 367 -22.69 5.06 -6.92
N GLU A 368 -22.87 3.83 -7.42
CA GLU A 368 -23.74 2.81 -6.85
C GLU A 368 -23.18 2.16 -5.56
N GLY A 369 -21.96 2.49 -5.16
CA GLY A 369 -21.25 1.88 -4.01
C GLY A 369 -20.74 0.48 -4.26
N LYS A 370 -20.62 0.09 -5.53
CA LYS A 370 -20.13 -1.22 -5.98
C LYS A 370 -18.69 -1.15 -6.48
N LYS A 371 -17.97 -2.27 -6.38
CA LYS A 371 -16.66 -2.47 -7.02
C LYS A 371 -16.84 -2.96 -8.47
N ALA A 372 -16.00 -2.47 -9.36
CA ALA A 372 -16.00 -2.83 -10.76
C ALA A 372 -14.97 -3.93 -11.05
N PHE A 373 -15.38 -5.01 -11.71
CA PHE A 373 -14.47 -6.05 -12.19
C PHE A 373 -14.44 -6.04 -13.71
N TYR A 374 -13.25 -5.83 -14.26
CA TYR A 374 -12.97 -5.97 -15.69
C TYR A 374 -12.34 -7.33 -15.97
N ILE A 375 -12.49 -7.85 -17.18
CA ILE A 375 -11.93 -9.14 -17.58
C ILE A 375 -10.84 -8.92 -18.61
N GLY A 376 -9.64 -9.48 -18.35
CA GLY A 376 -8.55 -9.61 -19.30
C GLY A 376 -8.27 -11.07 -19.62
N ILE A 377 -7.66 -11.35 -20.76
CA ILE A 377 -7.02 -12.65 -21.04
C ILE A 377 -5.51 -12.45 -20.97
N GLU A 378 -4.85 -13.25 -20.14
CA GLU A 378 -3.40 -13.30 -20.12
C GLU A 378 -2.89 -14.56 -20.80
N ASN A 379 -2.05 -14.33 -21.80
CA ASN A 379 -1.58 -15.24 -22.83
C ASN A 379 -2.59 -15.46 -23.96
N GLY A 380 -2.38 -14.78 -25.08
CA GLY A 380 -3.17 -14.93 -26.29
C GLY A 380 -3.18 -16.35 -26.88
N TYR A 381 -2.36 -17.26 -26.35
CA TYR A 381 -2.48 -18.70 -26.60
C TYR A 381 -3.90 -19.21 -26.32
N GLY A 382 -4.57 -18.62 -25.33
CA GLY A 382 -5.96 -18.94 -24.95
C GLY A 382 -7.03 -18.59 -26.01
N ILE A 383 -6.70 -17.80 -27.05
CA ILE A 383 -7.64 -17.56 -28.15
C ILE A 383 -7.58 -18.63 -29.25
N GLY A 384 -6.57 -19.51 -29.27
CA GLY A 384 -6.34 -20.50 -30.30
C GLY A 384 -6.03 -19.87 -31.67
N LYS A 385 -6.39 -20.59 -32.76
CA LYS A 385 -6.08 -20.18 -34.13
C LYS A 385 -7.29 -19.63 -34.93
N ASP A 386 -8.47 -19.56 -34.31
CA ASP A 386 -9.67 -19.00 -34.96
C ASP A 386 -9.94 -17.59 -34.42
N LEU A 387 -9.86 -16.58 -35.26
CA LEU A 387 -10.15 -15.18 -34.93
C LEU A 387 -11.56 -14.97 -34.36
N LYS A 388 -12.52 -15.86 -34.66
CA LYS A 388 -13.87 -15.82 -34.08
C LYS A 388 -13.89 -15.94 -32.57
N ASN A 389 -12.88 -16.58 -31.99
CA ASN A 389 -12.73 -16.66 -30.53
C ASN A 389 -12.49 -15.27 -29.92
N ILE A 390 -11.82 -14.36 -30.61
CA ILE A 390 -11.61 -12.99 -30.14
C ILE A 390 -12.98 -12.28 -30.02
N THR A 391 -13.85 -12.41 -31.05
CA THR A 391 -15.22 -11.86 -31.01
C THR A 391 -16.03 -12.48 -29.86
N ARG A 392 -15.96 -13.80 -29.70
CA ARG A 392 -16.66 -14.51 -28.65
C ARG A 392 -16.22 -14.07 -27.24
N PHE A 393 -14.95 -13.88 -27.01
CA PHE A 393 -14.43 -13.40 -25.73
C PHE A 393 -14.76 -11.92 -25.50
N HIS A 394 -14.73 -11.09 -26.54
CA HIS A 394 -15.22 -9.71 -26.46
C HIS A 394 -16.69 -9.69 -26.00
N ASP A 395 -17.57 -10.50 -26.61
CA ASP A 395 -18.98 -10.59 -26.25
C ASP A 395 -19.18 -11.11 -24.82
N ALA A 396 -18.24 -11.96 -24.33
CA ALA A 396 -18.18 -12.41 -22.95
C ALA A 396 -17.63 -11.34 -21.97
N GLY A 397 -17.20 -10.17 -22.45
CA GLY A 397 -16.78 -9.04 -21.62
C GLY A 397 -15.29 -8.84 -21.48
N VAL A 398 -14.47 -9.55 -22.25
CA VAL A 398 -13.01 -9.34 -22.27
C VAL A 398 -12.70 -8.01 -22.93
N THR A 399 -11.86 -7.20 -22.29
CA THR A 399 -11.51 -5.83 -22.72
C THR A 399 -10.03 -5.62 -23.03
N TYR A 400 -9.14 -6.54 -22.62
CA TYR A 400 -7.79 -6.65 -23.13
C TYR A 400 -7.33 -8.09 -23.30
N ILE A 401 -6.31 -8.31 -24.15
CA ILE A 401 -5.62 -9.58 -24.32
C ILE A 401 -4.11 -9.31 -24.33
N THR A 402 -3.39 -9.95 -23.40
CA THR A 402 -1.91 -10.01 -23.38
C THR A 402 -1.47 -11.02 -24.43
N LEU A 403 -0.67 -10.61 -25.42
CA LEU A 403 -0.41 -11.41 -26.63
C LEU A 403 0.31 -12.74 -26.39
N CYS A 404 1.19 -12.78 -25.39
CA CYS A 404 1.92 -13.98 -24.96
C CYS A 404 2.17 -13.93 -23.44
N HIS A 405 2.72 -15.00 -22.90
CA HIS A 405 3.24 -15.05 -21.53
C HIS A 405 4.74 -15.44 -21.56
N THR A 406 5.19 -16.44 -20.84
CA THR A 406 6.59 -16.81 -20.70
C THR A 406 7.22 -17.53 -21.92
N ARG A 407 6.44 -17.85 -22.95
CA ARG A 407 6.90 -18.57 -24.15
C ARG A 407 6.31 -17.99 -25.42
N ASN A 408 7.05 -18.17 -26.51
CA ASN A 408 6.56 -17.88 -27.87
C ASN A 408 5.31 -18.72 -28.18
N ASN A 409 4.32 -18.10 -28.82
CA ASN A 409 3.10 -18.77 -29.24
C ASN A 409 2.84 -18.57 -30.76
N ASP A 410 1.64 -18.86 -31.23
CA ASP A 410 1.30 -18.66 -32.64
C ASP A 410 1.07 -17.18 -33.01
N ILE A 411 1.02 -16.27 -32.04
CA ILE A 411 0.82 -14.82 -32.24
C ILE A 411 2.15 -14.10 -32.34
N CYS A 412 3.05 -14.30 -31.36
CA CYS A 412 4.28 -13.51 -31.25
C CYS A 412 5.35 -14.19 -30.37
N ASP A 413 6.49 -13.53 -30.30
CA ASP A 413 7.58 -13.90 -29.41
C ASP A 413 7.44 -13.24 -28.03
N SER A 414 7.82 -14.00 -26.99
CA SER A 414 7.84 -13.59 -25.58
C SER A 414 9.22 -13.09 -25.16
N SER A 415 9.26 -12.14 -24.21
CA SER A 415 10.51 -11.63 -23.62
C SER A 415 11.26 -12.67 -22.79
N SER A 416 10.56 -13.67 -22.26
CA SER A 416 11.13 -14.72 -21.40
C SER A 416 11.50 -16.01 -22.16
N ASP A 417 11.22 -16.11 -23.47
CA ASP A 417 11.66 -17.27 -24.26
C ASP A 417 13.12 -17.11 -24.68
N THR A 418 13.86 -18.20 -24.69
CA THR A 418 15.29 -18.19 -24.99
C THR A 418 15.61 -18.06 -26.47
N THR A 419 14.63 -18.27 -27.36
CA THR A 419 14.80 -18.24 -28.81
C THR A 419 13.66 -17.48 -29.48
N ALA A 420 13.97 -16.66 -30.48
CA ALA A 420 12.94 -16.03 -31.29
C ALA A 420 12.36 -17.05 -32.29
N ARG A 421 11.03 -17.11 -32.38
CA ARG A 421 10.32 -17.95 -33.36
C ARG A 421 9.91 -17.14 -34.58
N TRP A 422 9.49 -15.91 -34.39
CA TRP A 422 8.92 -15.04 -35.42
C TRP A 422 9.74 -13.76 -35.64
N ASN A 423 10.63 -13.47 -34.71
CA ASN A 423 11.33 -12.19 -34.58
C ASN A 423 10.33 -11.00 -34.55
N GLY A 424 9.27 -11.15 -33.74
CA GLY A 424 8.19 -10.19 -33.58
C GLY A 424 6.81 -10.84 -33.72
N LEU A 425 5.91 -10.20 -34.46
CA LEU A 425 4.58 -10.74 -34.78
C LEU A 425 4.62 -11.77 -35.90
N SER A 426 3.98 -12.90 -35.68
CA SER A 426 3.70 -13.87 -36.74
C SER A 426 2.72 -13.31 -37.79
N PRO A 427 2.58 -13.95 -38.95
CA PRO A 427 1.52 -13.63 -39.93
C PRO A 427 0.11 -13.73 -39.32
N TYR A 428 -0.10 -14.68 -38.40
CA TYR A 428 -1.37 -14.79 -37.64
C TYR A 428 -1.48 -13.66 -36.61
N GLY A 429 -0.42 -13.33 -35.88
CA GLY A 429 -0.41 -12.24 -34.91
C GLY A 429 -0.80 -10.89 -35.49
N ARG A 430 -0.42 -10.58 -36.73
CA ARG A 430 -0.85 -9.37 -37.43
C ARG A 430 -2.37 -9.35 -37.69
N LYS A 431 -2.99 -10.52 -37.91
CA LYS A 431 -4.46 -10.64 -38.04
C LYS A 431 -5.13 -10.47 -36.69
N VAL A 432 -4.55 -11.01 -35.61
CA VAL A 432 -5.03 -10.83 -34.22
C VAL A 432 -5.02 -9.35 -33.84
N VAL A 433 -3.90 -8.63 -34.03
CA VAL A 433 -3.78 -7.19 -33.79
C VAL A 433 -4.86 -6.40 -34.53
N LYS A 434 -5.09 -6.70 -35.82
CA LYS A 434 -6.11 -6.06 -36.63
C LYS A 434 -7.52 -6.33 -36.09
N GLU A 435 -7.79 -7.57 -35.68
CA GLU A 435 -9.12 -7.97 -35.17
C GLU A 435 -9.40 -7.35 -33.80
N MET A 436 -8.39 -7.33 -32.90
CA MET A 436 -8.52 -6.64 -31.61
C MET A 436 -8.81 -5.15 -31.79
N ASN A 437 -8.12 -4.46 -32.70
CA ASN A 437 -8.42 -3.06 -33.03
C ASN A 437 -9.85 -2.88 -33.57
N ARG A 438 -10.34 -3.81 -34.41
CA ARG A 438 -11.69 -3.75 -34.96
C ARG A 438 -12.78 -3.90 -33.89
N LEU A 439 -12.53 -4.74 -32.88
CA LEU A 439 -13.46 -5.04 -31.80
C LEU A 439 -13.38 -4.04 -30.63
N GLY A 440 -12.36 -3.19 -30.59
CA GLY A 440 -12.14 -2.31 -29.44
C GLY A 440 -11.55 -3.00 -28.22
N ILE A 441 -10.80 -4.09 -28.42
CA ILE A 441 -10.04 -4.80 -27.38
C ILE A 441 -8.65 -4.19 -27.28
N MET A 442 -8.20 -3.80 -26.08
CA MET A 442 -6.86 -3.28 -25.86
C MET A 442 -5.81 -4.37 -26.06
N ILE A 443 -4.75 -4.05 -26.79
CA ILE A 443 -3.60 -4.93 -26.99
C ILE A 443 -2.64 -4.71 -25.84
N ASP A 444 -2.37 -5.76 -25.07
CA ASP A 444 -1.45 -5.73 -23.94
C ASP A 444 -0.08 -6.31 -24.35
N LEU A 445 0.97 -5.52 -24.11
CA LEU A 445 2.36 -5.81 -24.45
C LEU A 445 3.20 -6.30 -23.26
N SER A 446 2.59 -6.48 -22.08
CA SER A 446 3.29 -7.18 -21.00
C SER A 446 3.71 -8.57 -21.50
N HIS A 447 4.89 -9.05 -21.10
CA HIS A 447 5.52 -10.30 -21.58
C HIS A 447 6.03 -10.30 -23.03
N ALA A 448 5.73 -9.31 -23.86
CA ALA A 448 6.13 -9.29 -25.25
C ALA A 448 7.64 -9.09 -25.43
N ALA A 449 8.26 -9.87 -26.31
CA ALA A 449 9.64 -9.61 -26.72
C ALA A 449 9.79 -8.20 -27.31
N GLU A 450 10.99 -7.64 -27.24
CA GLU A 450 11.25 -6.30 -27.79
C GLU A 450 10.86 -6.21 -29.28
N SER A 451 11.18 -7.22 -30.08
CA SER A 451 10.77 -7.29 -31.48
C SER A 451 9.24 -7.31 -31.67
N THR A 452 8.53 -8.02 -30.78
CA THR A 452 7.06 -8.03 -30.77
C THR A 452 6.50 -6.65 -30.40
N PHE A 453 7.08 -5.97 -29.41
CA PHE A 453 6.70 -4.62 -29.03
C PHE A 453 6.75 -3.66 -30.23
N TRP A 454 7.87 -3.62 -30.94
CA TRP A 454 8.05 -2.73 -32.10
C TRP A 454 7.11 -3.09 -33.25
N ASP A 455 6.90 -4.37 -33.53
CA ASP A 455 5.96 -4.80 -34.56
C ASP A 455 4.52 -4.41 -34.20
N VAL A 456 4.10 -4.56 -32.95
CA VAL A 456 2.74 -4.15 -32.54
C VAL A 456 2.53 -2.66 -32.72
N LEU A 457 3.47 -1.81 -32.30
CA LEU A 457 3.37 -0.36 -32.50
C LEU A 457 3.26 0.01 -33.99
N LYS A 458 3.92 -0.75 -34.86
CA LYS A 458 3.85 -0.55 -36.33
C LYS A 458 2.48 -0.95 -36.91
N TYR A 459 1.87 -2.04 -36.42
CA TYR A 459 0.65 -2.59 -37.01
C TYR A 459 -0.63 -2.15 -36.33
N SER A 460 -0.59 -1.82 -35.05
CA SER A 460 -1.76 -1.33 -34.31
C SER A 460 -2.18 0.06 -34.80
N LYS A 461 -3.49 0.25 -34.98
CA LYS A 461 -4.11 1.56 -35.30
C LYS A 461 -4.67 2.25 -34.06
N ALA A 462 -4.69 1.55 -32.93
CA ALA A 462 -5.16 2.04 -31.64
C ALA A 462 -4.02 2.09 -30.63
N PRO A 463 -4.10 2.92 -29.61
CA PRO A 463 -3.16 2.89 -28.49
C PRO A 463 -3.07 1.51 -27.85
N VAL A 464 -1.92 1.17 -27.31
CA VAL A 464 -1.65 -0.13 -26.68
C VAL A 464 -1.34 0.06 -25.20
N ILE A 465 -1.39 -1.02 -24.44
CA ILE A 465 -1.08 -1.02 -23.02
C ILE A 465 0.09 -1.96 -22.71
N ALA A 466 0.75 -1.74 -21.57
CA ALA A 466 1.49 -2.74 -20.85
C ALA A 466 0.86 -2.83 -19.46
N SER A 467 0.06 -3.88 -19.22
CA SER A 467 -0.83 -3.98 -18.05
C SER A 467 -0.09 -4.16 -16.72
N HIS A 468 1.15 -4.70 -16.76
CA HIS A 468 2.01 -4.95 -15.60
C HIS A 468 3.48 -5.09 -16.03
N SER A 469 4.22 -3.97 -16.09
CA SER A 469 5.64 -3.92 -16.50
C SER A 469 6.33 -2.75 -15.84
N SER A 470 7.53 -2.97 -15.30
CA SER A 470 8.29 -1.92 -14.62
C SER A 470 9.39 -1.33 -15.52
N ALA A 471 10.35 -0.56 -14.97
CA ALA A 471 11.39 0.14 -15.74
C ALA A 471 12.73 -0.60 -15.73
N SER A 472 13.25 -0.93 -16.91
CA SER A 472 14.53 -1.63 -17.09
C SER A 472 15.75 -0.78 -16.67
N ALA A 473 15.63 0.55 -16.72
CA ALA A 473 16.69 1.46 -16.30
C ALA A 473 16.90 1.44 -14.77
N ILE A 474 15.89 1.12 -13.98
CA ILE A 474 16.00 0.98 -12.51
C ILE A 474 16.54 -0.41 -12.15
N TYR A 475 15.97 -1.45 -12.75
CA TYR A 475 16.47 -2.81 -12.62
C TYR A 475 16.25 -3.58 -13.91
N ARG A 476 17.38 -4.08 -14.50
CA ARG A 476 17.34 -4.81 -15.77
C ARG A 476 16.72 -6.19 -15.57
N HIS A 477 15.53 -6.36 -16.10
CA HIS A 477 14.80 -7.61 -16.14
C HIS A 477 14.04 -7.72 -17.48
N ASP A 478 13.87 -8.93 -18.02
CA ASP A 478 13.25 -9.16 -19.34
C ASP A 478 11.77 -8.74 -19.39
N ARG A 479 11.13 -8.60 -18.23
CA ARG A 479 9.74 -8.13 -18.09
C ARG A 479 9.62 -6.60 -18.02
N ASN A 480 10.73 -5.89 -17.81
CA ASN A 480 10.75 -4.44 -17.65
C ASN A 480 10.96 -3.73 -19.00
N LEU A 481 10.26 -2.63 -19.21
CA LEU A 481 10.38 -1.82 -20.41
C LEU A 481 11.61 -0.93 -20.38
N THR A 482 12.29 -0.79 -21.51
CA THR A 482 13.37 0.17 -21.69
C THR A 482 12.82 1.59 -21.78
N ASP A 483 13.67 2.59 -21.56
CA ASP A 483 13.27 4.01 -21.73
C ASP A 483 12.82 4.32 -23.16
N GLU A 484 13.41 3.66 -24.15
CA GLU A 484 13.01 3.79 -25.55
C GLU A 484 11.60 3.24 -25.78
N GLN A 485 11.30 2.06 -25.23
CA GLN A 485 9.96 1.47 -25.29
C GLN A 485 8.93 2.34 -24.56
N LEU A 486 9.27 2.88 -23.38
CA LEU A 486 8.38 3.78 -22.62
C LEU A 486 8.04 5.05 -23.42
N ARG A 487 9.05 5.69 -24.04
CA ARG A 487 8.83 6.87 -24.90
C ARG A 487 8.00 6.52 -26.15
N ALA A 488 8.28 5.39 -26.79
CA ALA A 488 7.55 4.97 -27.98
C ALA A 488 6.09 4.62 -27.68
N LEU A 489 5.84 3.93 -26.55
CA LEU A 489 4.49 3.62 -26.08
C LEU A 489 3.70 4.91 -25.80
N ALA A 490 4.32 5.90 -25.15
CA ALA A 490 3.73 7.21 -24.90
C ALA A 490 3.43 7.96 -26.20
N ALA A 491 4.38 7.99 -27.12
CA ALA A 491 4.20 8.62 -28.44
C ALA A 491 3.07 7.97 -29.26
N HIS A 492 2.82 6.68 -29.06
CA HIS A 492 1.70 5.94 -29.64
C HIS A 492 0.35 6.17 -28.91
N GLY A 493 0.35 7.00 -27.86
CA GLY A 493 -0.83 7.31 -27.04
C GLY A 493 -1.17 6.26 -25.98
N GLY A 494 -0.32 5.26 -25.79
CA GLY A 494 -0.51 4.15 -24.87
C GLY A 494 -0.26 4.48 -23.41
N VAL A 495 -0.28 3.45 -22.55
CA VAL A 495 -0.02 3.55 -21.11
C VAL A 495 0.70 2.31 -20.60
N ALA A 496 1.73 2.49 -19.77
CA ALA A 496 2.43 1.43 -19.07
C ALA A 496 2.08 1.45 -17.58
N GLN A 497 1.83 0.27 -17.02
CA GLN A 497 1.47 0.11 -15.61
C GLN A 497 2.67 -0.46 -14.84
N ALA A 498 3.12 0.26 -13.81
CA ALA A 498 4.16 -0.19 -12.91
C ALA A 498 3.69 -1.44 -12.14
N CYS A 499 4.54 -2.46 -12.08
CA CYS A 499 4.26 -3.79 -11.55
C CYS A 499 4.86 -3.97 -10.15
N LEU A 500 4.16 -4.73 -9.28
CA LEU A 500 4.58 -5.01 -7.90
C LEU A 500 5.28 -6.37 -7.72
N VAL A 501 5.66 -7.06 -8.79
CA VAL A 501 6.43 -8.31 -8.71
C VAL A 501 7.84 -8.00 -8.21
N ASP A 502 8.24 -8.63 -7.12
CA ASP A 502 9.49 -8.40 -6.42
C ASP A 502 10.73 -8.68 -7.30
N GLU A 503 10.68 -9.74 -8.12
CA GLU A 503 11.72 -10.11 -9.10
C GLU A 503 11.94 -9.02 -10.18
N PHE A 504 10.95 -8.16 -10.44
CA PHE A 504 11.07 -7.08 -11.43
C PHE A 504 11.61 -5.78 -10.82
N LEU A 505 11.58 -5.68 -9.48
CA LEU A 505 11.90 -4.47 -8.73
C LEU A 505 13.29 -4.46 -8.11
N ASN A 506 13.78 -5.63 -7.65
CA ASN A 506 15.02 -5.70 -6.90
C ASN A 506 15.74 -7.04 -7.15
N PRO A 507 17.08 -7.05 -7.35
CA PRO A 507 17.84 -8.29 -7.53
C PRO A 507 17.82 -9.20 -6.30
N ASP A 508 17.59 -8.65 -5.11
CA ASP A 508 17.34 -9.40 -3.87
C ASP A 508 15.84 -9.33 -3.55
N VAL A 509 15.08 -10.31 -4.04
CA VAL A 509 13.62 -10.41 -3.90
C VAL A 509 13.16 -10.28 -2.44
N LYS A 510 13.98 -10.73 -1.47
CA LYS A 510 13.64 -10.64 -0.03
C LYS A 510 13.68 -9.21 0.49
N LYS A 511 14.37 -8.32 -0.20
CA LYS A 511 14.50 -6.90 0.15
C LYS A 511 13.55 -6.00 -0.62
N ALA A 512 12.92 -6.53 -1.68
CA ALA A 512 11.95 -5.76 -2.45
C ALA A 512 10.86 -5.17 -1.56
N ASN A 513 10.55 -3.91 -1.77
CA ASN A 513 9.62 -3.15 -0.95
C ASN A 513 8.94 -2.02 -1.75
N LEU A 514 7.99 -1.33 -1.13
CA LEU A 514 7.25 -0.24 -1.77
C LEU A 514 8.16 0.91 -2.24
N THR A 515 9.27 1.18 -1.55
CA THR A 515 10.24 2.20 -2.00
C THR A 515 10.88 1.81 -3.33
N ASP A 516 11.17 0.52 -3.55
CA ASP A 516 11.70 0.05 -4.85
C ASP A 516 10.64 0.20 -5.95
N PHE A 517 9.39 -0.21 -5.69
CA PHE A 517 8.28 0.05 -6.62
C PHE A 517 8.15 1.54 -6.97
N MET A 518 8.22 2.42 -5.98
CA MET A 518 8.14 3.87 -6.21
C MET A 518 9.28 4.38 -7.09
N LYS A 519 10.50 3.85 -6.99
CA LYS A 519 11.60 4.22 -7.89
C LYS A 519 11.25 3.92 -9.35
N HIS A 520 10.68 2.72 -9.62
CA HIS A 520 10.23 2.36 -10.96
C HIS A 520 9.11 3.27 -11.45
N LEU A 521 8.07 3.47 -10.65
CA LEU A 521 6.93 4.31 -10.99
C LEU A 521 7.35 5.75 -11.31
N LEU A 522 8.19 6.35 -10.47
CA LEU A 522 8.69 7.72 -10.64
C LEU A 522 9.55 7.84 -11.91
N HIS A 523 10.43 6.88 -12.17
CA HIS A 523 11.23 6.85 -13.38
C HIS A 523 10.35 6.71 -14.64
N MET A 524 9.34 5.83 -14.61
CA MET A 524 8.41 5.70 -15.72
C MET A 524 7.67 7.01 -16.00
N VAL A 525 7.27 7.74 -14.95
CA VAL A 525 6.64 9.08 -15.09
C VAL A 525 7.63 10.10 -15.68
N GLU A 526 8.89 10.08 -15.28
CA GLU A 526 9.93 10.96 -15.81
C GLU A 526 10.16 10.71 -17.31
N VAL A 527 10.17 9.45 -17.74
CA VAL A 527 10.53 9.03 -19.11
C VAL A 527 9.34 9.12 -20.08
N ALA A 528 8.17 8.61 -19.68
CA ALA A 528 6.99 8.53 -20.53
C ALA A 528 6.04 9.73 -20.37
N GLY A 529 6.17 10.47 -19.27
CA GLY A 529 5.25 11.53 -18.88
C GLY A 529 4.05 11.03 -18.07
N ILE A 530 3.50 11.94 -17.26
CA ILE A 530 2.43 11.66 -16.31
C ILE A 530 1.14 11.08 -16.94
N ASP A 531 0.91 11.32 -18.22
CA ASP A 531 -0.28 10.88 -18.95
C ASP A 531 -0.19 9.42 -19.46
N HIS A 532 0.95 8.76 -19.26
CA HIS A 532 1.27 7.47 -19.87
C HIS A 532 1.69 6.38 -18.87
N VAL A 533 1.47 6.62 -17.57
CA VAL A 533 1.87 5.70 -16.51
C VAL A 533 0.71 5.44 -15.56
N GLY A 534 0.63 4.22 -15.02
CA GLY A 534 -0.33 3.82 -14.00
C GLY A 534 0.17 2.64 -13.16
N ILE A 535 -0.75 1.86 -12.61
CA ILE A 535 -0.47 0.76 -11.66
C ILE A 535 -1.15 -0.52 -12.13
N GLY A 536 -0.39 -1.62 -12.18
CA GLY A 536 -0.88 -2.97 -12.42
C GLY A 536 -0.12 -3.93 -11.52
N SER A 537 -0.79 -4.39 -10.46
CA SER A 537 -0.13 -5.02 -9.31
C SER A 537 0.50 -6.38 -9.60
N ASP A 538 -0.14 -7.16 -10.44
CA ASP A 538 0.11 -8.58 -10.63
C ASP A 538 -0.11 -9.41 -9.34
N PHE A 539 -1.06 -8.95 -8.50
CA PHE A 539 -1.43 -9.67 -7.28
C PHE A 539 -1.97 -11.06 -7.59
N ASP A 540 -1.66 -11.99 -6.72
CA ASP A 540 -1.94 -13.42 -6.85
C ASP A 540 -1.23 -14.10 -8.06
N GLY A 541 -0.47 -13.34 -8.88
CA GLY A 541 0.38 -13.81 -9.98
C GLY A 541 1.88 -13.72 -9.70
N GLY A 542 2.25 -13.24 -8.53
CA GLY A 542 3.64 -13.02 -8.12
C GLY A 542 3.88 -11.62 -7.56
N GLY A 543 2.93 -10.71 -7.76
CA GLY A 543 2.99 -9.35 -7.24
C GLY A 543 2.83 -9.29 -5.73
N GLY A 544 3.36 -8.22 -5.15
CA GLY A 544 3.28 -7.92 -3.72
C GLY A 544 4.65 -7.81 -3.07
N VAL A 545 4.88 -6.66 -2.42
CA VAL A 545 6.12 -6.34 -1.73
C VAL A 545 5.82 -5.82 -0.33
N LYS A 546 6.84 -5.73 0.53
CA LYS A 546 6.69 -5.08 1.84
C LYS A 546 6.14 -3.65 1.65
N GLY A 547 5.07 -3.31 2.38
CA GLY A 547 4.37 -2.03 2.28
C GLY A 547 3.26 -1.98 1.23
N CYS A 548 3.17 -2.97 0.32
CA CYS A 548 2.04 -3.14 -0.59
C CYS A 548 1.92 -4.61 -1.01
N ASN A 549 1.15 -5.40 -0.24
CA ASN A 549 1.01 -6.84 -0.42
C ASN A 549 -0.46 -7.29 -0.59
N GLY A 550 -1.29 -6.42 -1.08
CA GLY A 550 -2.69 -6.68 -1.39
C GLY A 550 -3.46 -5.37 -1.54
N ASP A 551 -4.69 -5.46 -2.03
CA ASP A 551 -5.55 -4.28 -2.28
C ASP A 551 -5.68 -3.33 -1.09
N ASN A 552 -5.65 -3.85 0.14
CA ASN A 552 -5.76 -3.04 1.36
C ASN A 552 -4.58 -2.07 1.55
N ASP A 553 -3.44 -2.33 0.91
CA ASP A 553 -2.22 -1.54 1.04
C ASP A 553 -2.09 -0.44 -0.04
N PHE A 554 -2.97 -0.41 -1.03
CA PHE A 554 -2.89 0.55 -2.14
C PHE A 554 -2.92 2.03 -1.71
N ILE A 555 -3.53 2.32 -0.58
CA ILE A 555 -3.50 3.67 0.00
C ILE A 555 -2.06 4.15 0.26
N ASN A 556 -1.10 3.23 0.52
CA ASN A 556 0.29 3.56 0.76
C ASN A 556 0.96 4.16 -0.48
N ILE A 557 0.63 3.67 -1.68
CA ILE A 557 1.13 4.26 -2.93
C ILE A 557 0.69 5.72 -3.04
N THR A 558 -0.57 6.01 -2.73
CA THR A 558 -1.08 7.39 -2.76
C THR A 558 -0.40 8.29 -1.72
N VAL A 559 -0.16 7.77 -0.52
CA VAL A 559 0.60 8.48 0.52
C VAL A 559 2.01 8.81 0.01
N ARG A 560 2.70 7.85 -0.61
CA ARG A 560 4.03 8.07 -1.20
C ARG A 560 4.02 9.09 -2.34
N LEU A 561 3.04 9.02 -3.24
CA LEU A 561 2.90 10.02 -4.31
C LEU A 561 2.71 11.43 -3.74
N LEU A 562 1.90 11.60 -2.69
CA LEU A 562 1.74 12.87 -1.99
C LEU A 562 3.06 13.35 -1.34
N GLU A 563 3.83 12.45 -0.72
CA GLU A 563 5.13 12.75 -0.14
C GLU A 563 6.16 13.18 -1.21
N HIS A 564 6.03 12.67 -2.44
CA HIS A 564 6.83 13.11 -3.60
C HIS A 564 6.28 14.36 -4.30
N GLY A 565 5.22 14.99 -3.78
CA GLY A 565 4.70 16.27 -4.28
C GLY A 565 3.75 16.16 -5.48
N PHE A 566 3.25 14.97 -5.80
CA PHE A 566 2.26 14.81 -6.86
C PHE A 566 0.95 15.49 -6.49
N THR A 567 0.34 16.15 -7.47
CA THR A 567 -0.98 16.77 -7.29
C THR A 567 -2.10 15.71 -7.30
N GLU A 568 -3.28 16.07 -6.77
CA GLU A 568 -4.47 15.18 -6.85
C GLU A 568 -4.79 14.80 -8.31
N THR A 569 -4.57 15.71 -9.26
CA THR A 569 -4.78 15.43 -10.69
C THR A 569 -3.79 14.39 -11.22
N ASP A 570 -2.51 14.48 -10.84
CA ASP A 570 -1.50 13.52 -11.25
C ASP A 570 -1.79 12.12 -10.65
N ILE A 571 -2.18 12.09 -9.39
CA ILE A 571 -2.56 10.86 -8.69
C ILE A 571 -3.79 10.22 -9.34
N ALA A 572 -4.79 11.03 -9.73
CA ALA A 572 -5.97 10.53 -10.44
C ALA A 572 -5.63 9.94 -11.82
N LYS A 573 -4.65 10.50 -12.53
CA LYS A 573 -4.15 9.96 -13.80
C LYS A 573 -3.49 8.60 -13.59
N ILE A 574 -2.57 8.49 -12.61
CA ILE A 574 -1.84 7.25 -12.29
C ILE A 574 -2.81 6.14 -11.87
N TRP A 575 -3.78 6.42 -10.99
CA TRP A 575 -4.69 5.40 -10.45
C TRP A 575 -5.70 4.83 -11.44
N GLY A 576 -5.99 5.50 -12.53
CA GLY A 576 -6.96 4.95 -13.48
C GLY A 576 -7.22 5.86 -14.68
N GLY A 577 -7.06 7.17 -14.52
CA GLY A 577 -7.39 8.15 -15.56
C GLY A 577 -6.70 7.86 -16.88
N ASN A 578 -5.41 7.51 -16.85
CA ASN A 578 -4.62 7.21 -18.05
C ASN A 578 -5.08 5.90 -18.73
N PHE A 579 -5.32 4.86 -17.95
CA PHE A 579 -5.78 3.58 -18.50
C PHE A 579 -7.19 3.68 -19.09
N LEU A 580 -8.11 4.33 -18.37
CA LEU A 580 -9.48 4.55 -18.85
C LEU A 580 -9.52 5.43 -20.10
N ARG A 581 -8.61 6.41 -20.22
CA ARG A 581 -8.42 7.20 -21.46
C ARG A 581 -8.06 6.29 -22.64
N VAL A 582 -7.07 5.41 -22.47
CA VAL A 582 -6.66 4.46 -23.52
C VAL A 582 -7.80 3.52 -23.85
N MET A 583 -8.46 2.94 -22.86
CA MET A 583 -9.64 2.07 -23.07
C MET A 583 -10.72 2.77 -23.88
N LYS A 584 -11.06 4.01 -23.54
CA LYS A 584 -12.04 4.80 -24.29
C LYS A 584 -11.62 5.03 -25.74
N GLN A 585 -10.35 5.38 -25.98
CA GLN A 585 -9.83 5.59 -27.33
C GLN A 585 -9.86 4.31 -28.18
N VAL A 586 -9.61 3.16 -27.57
CA VAL A 586 -9.65 1.86 -28.25
C VAL A 586 -11.08 1.44 -28.59
N GLN A 587 -12.03 1.64 -27.67
CA GLN A 587 -13.44 1.25 -27.84
C GLN A 587 -14.24 2.17 -28.77
N THR A 588 -13.78 3.40 -28.99
CA THR A 588 -14.49 4.38 -29.84
C THR A 588 -13.99 4.46 -31.29
N LYS A 589 -13.01 3.64 -31.66
CA LYS A 589 -12.52 3.49 -33.03
C LYS A 589 -13.31 2.41 -33.77
#